data_1c7a162d8f036bba89ad8a788187945e
#
_entry.id   1c7a162d8f036bba89ad8a788187945e
#
_cell.length_a   1.000
_cell.length_b   1.000
_cell.length_c   1.000
_cell.angle_alpha   90.00
_cell.angle_beta   90.00
_cell.angle_gamma   90.00
#
_symmetry.space_group_name_H-M   'P 1'
#
loop_
_entity.id
_entity.type
_entity.pdbx_description
1 polymer ?
#
loop_
_entity_poly.entity_id
_entity_poly.type
_entity_poly.pdbx_seq_one_letter_code
_entity_poly.pdbx_strand_id
1 'polypeptide(L)'
;IVLLIGDIDLSVAATSGVCAAILAVLTTNLGIPAPISCLAALSAGVCVGIFQGAMSALVGIPSFVVTLAGLLGFQGLMLKILGIHGAINVRDPFVRGITTTTLPTELGWAAAALCIAAFSWIVWYNRQKRRGLSLENNPWASDLTKVGFFVVFAISVVATLNSYRGVPLVVVILLGLTALLGWLTTSTPFGRALYAVGGNAESARRAGISLKGVKIAAFGIVGFMAATGGIVGASRYASVSFNAFAGGPLLLEAIGAAVIGGTSLFGGRGSVWNAILGALVIGSLGNGLDLSGAGAADKLMFSGGILLLAVSIDALSRQGRIQSRA
;
A
#
# COMPACT_ATOMS: atom_id res chain seq x y z
N ILE A 1 6.31 2.74 1.24
CA ILE A 1 7.11 3.44 2.26
C ILE A 1 8.54 2.94 2.26
N VAL A 2 8.81 1.62 2.33
CA VAL A 2 10.17 1.07 2.29
C VAL A 2 10.89 1.47 0.99
N LEU A 3 10.22 1.48 -0.16
CA LEU A 3 10.79 1.98 -1.42
C LEU A 3 11.21 3.46 -1.34
N LEU A 4 10.54 4.28 -0.54
CA LEU A 4 10.91 5.70 -0.38
C LEU A 4 12.29 5.90 0.26
N ILE A 5 12.75 4.96 1.09
CA ILE A 5 14.11 4.97 1.66
C ILE A 5 15.15 4.25 0.77
N GLY A 6 14.74 3.72 -0.38
CA GLY A 6 15.60 2.96 -1.30
C GLY A 6 15.83 1.51 -0.89
N ASP A 7 15.03 0.98 0.04
CA ASP A 7 15.06 -0.43 0.42
C ASP A 7 13.93 -1.21 -0.28
N ILE A 8 14.10 -2.52 -0.41
CA ILE A 8 13.11 -3.42 -1.00
C ILE A 8 12.69 -4.46 0.04
N ASP A 9 11.38 -4.66 0.18
CA ASP A 9 10.80 -5.73 0.99
C ASP A 9 10.18 -6.79 0.07
N LEU A 10 10.84 -7.93 -0.03
CA LEU A 10 10.37 -9.08 -0.82
C LEU A 10 9.42 -10.00 -0.03
N SER A 11 9.29 -9.79 1.28
CA SER A 11 8.48 -10.65 2.14
C SER A 11 7.05 -10.17 2.35
N VAL A 12 6.69 -8.99 1.86
CA VAL A 12 5.41 -8.33 2.17
C VAL A 12 4.20 -9.21 1.90
N ALA A 13 4.20 -9.99 0.82
CA ALA A 13 3.12 -10.94 0.50
C ALA A 13 3.08 -12.12 1.49
N ALA A 14 4.23 -12.73 1.80
CA ALA A 14 4.31 -13.82 2.77
C ALA A 14 3.96 -13.35 4.19
N THR A 15 4.37 -12.15 4.58
CA THR A 15 3.98 -11.50 5.84
C THR A 15 2.46 -11.31 5.90
N SER A 16 1.82 -10.84 4.83
CA SER A 16 0.37 -10.72 4.77
C SER A 16 -0.32 -12.07 4.93
N GLY A 17 0.24 -13.12 4.31
CA GLY A 17 -0.25 -14.49 4.44
C GLY A 17 -0.15 -15.07 5.85
N VAL A 18 0.97 -14.84 6.53
CA VAL A 18 1.13 -15.22 7.95
C VAL A 18 0.12 -14.52 8.84
N CYS A 19 -0.06 -13.21 8.66
CA CYS A 19 -1.05 -12.44 9.43
C CYS A 19 -2.49 -12.90 9.16
N ALA A 20 -2.82 -13.19 7.90
CA ALA A 20 -4.10 -13.79 7.51
C ALA A 20 -4.30 -15.17 8.14
N ALA A 21 -3.26 -16.03 8.15
CA ALA A 21 -3.31 -17.35 8.77
C ALA A 21 -3.50 -17.26 10.29
N ILE A 22 -2.82 -16.35 10.96
CA ILE A 22 -3.03 -16.06 12.39
C ILE A 22 -4.50 -15.67 12.63
N LEU A 23 -5.04 -14.71 11.87
CA LEU A 23 -6.44 -14.31 11.97
C LEU A 23 -7.37 -15.50 11.81
N ALA A 24 -7.17 -16.32 10.77
CA ALA A 24 -8.03 -17.47 10.46
C ALA A 24 -8.01 -18.52 11.57
N VAL A 25 -6.83 -18.85 12.10
CA VAL A 25 -6.70 -19.81 13.21
C VAL A 25 -7.37 -19.29 14.48
N LEU A 26 -7.12 -18.05 14.84
CA LEU A 26 -7.68 -17.44 16.04
C LEU A 26 -9.21 -17.38 15.98
N THR A 27 -9.77 -16.95 14.84
CA THR A 27 -11.24 -16.83 14.71
C THR A 27 -11.94 -18.18 14.50
N THR A 28 -11.38 -19.05 13.63
CA THR A 28 -12.08 -20.25 13.20
C THR A 28 -11.79 -21.47 14.09
N ASN A 29 -10.51 -21.67 14.47
CA ASN A 29 -10.12 -22.86 15.22
C ASN A 29 -10.21 -22.64 16.74
N LEU A 30 -9.87 -21.43 17.23
CA LEU A 30 -9.85 -21.12 18.64
C LEU A 30 -11.08 -20.35 19.11
N GLY A 31 -11.96 -19.90 18.22
CA GLY A 31 -13.18 -19.18 18.55
C GLY A 31 -12.95 -17.81 19.21
N ILE A 32 -11.75 -17.22 19.03
CA ILE A 32 -11.43 -15.92 19.61
C ILE A 32 -12.20 -14.82 18.84
N PRO A 33 -12.78 -13.83 19.55
CA PRO A 33 -13.52 -12.75 18.90
C PRO A 33 -12.69 -12.06 17.80
N ALA A 34 -13.31 -11.83 16.64
CA ALA A 34 -12.66 -11.30 15.46
C ALA A 34 -11.90 -9.97 15.67
N PRO A 35 -12.39 -8.99 16.44
CA PRO A 35 -11.61 -7.77 16.72
C PRO A 35 -10.28 -8.04 17.41
N ILE A 36 -10.25 -8.99 18.37
CA ILE A 36 -9.02 -9.38 19.07
C ILE A 36 -8.07 -10.10 18.12
N SER A 37 -8.61 -11.00 17.28
CA SER A 37 -7.85 -11.72 16.27
C SER A 37 -7.25 -10.77 15.21
N CYS A 38 -7.98 -9.72 14.80
CA CYS A 38 -7.48 -8.67 13.93
C CYS A 38 -6.32 -7.91 14.59
N LEU A 39 -6.45 -7.52 15.86
CA LEU A 39 -5.38 -6.85 16.59
C LEU A 39 -4.14 -7.73 16.72
N ALA A 40 -4.31 -9.02 16.99
CA ALA A 40 -3.21 -9.98 17.03
C ALA A 40 -2.50 -10.09 15.68
N ALA A 41 -3.24 -10.18 14.57
CA ALA A 41 -2.69 -10.22 13.22
C ALA A 41 -1.94 -8.93 12.87
N LEU A 42 -2.49 -7.75 13.20
CA LEU A 42 -1.84 -6.46 13.00
C LEU A 42 -0.55 -6.35 13.83
N SER A 43 -0.60 -6.75 15.09
CA SER A 43 0.57 -6.75 15.97
C SER A 43 1.67 -7.67 15.46
N ALA A 44 1.31 -8.87 14.99
CA ALA A 44 2.25 -9.81 14.37
C ALA A 44 2.95 -9.20 13.16
N GLY A 45 2.20 -8.52 12.28
CA GLY A 45 2.78 -7.85 11.11
C GLY A 45 3.74 -6.73 11.50
N VAL A 46 3.38 -5.90 12.48
CA VAL A 46 4.27 -4.86 13.01
C VAL A 46 5.54 -5.45 13.60
N CYS A 47 5.43 -6.52 14.40
CA CYS A 47 6.57 -7.21 14.99
C CYS A 47 7.51 -7.78 13.91
N VAL A 48 6.96 -8.41 12.87
CA VAL A 48 7.72 -8.91 11.72
C VAL A 48 8.46 -7.76 11.03
N GLY A 49 7.75 -6.66 10.74
CA GLY A 49 8.36 -5.51 10.09
C GLY A 49 9.48 -4.89 10.94
N ILE A 50 9.24 -4.66 12.24
CA ILE A 50 10.27 -4.15 13.17
C ILE A 50 11.47 -5.09 13.22
N PHE A 51 11.25 -6.41 13.29
CA PHE A 51 12.32 -7.41 13.31
C PHE A 51 13.19 -7.32 12.04
N GLN A 52 12.58 -7.29 10.86
CA GLN A 52 13.30 -7.17 9.58
C GLN A 52 14.04 -5.83 9.46
N GLY A 53 13.36 -4.74 9.85
CA GLY A 53 13.96 -3.41 9.89
C GLY A 53 15.16 -3.35 10.85
N ALA A 54 15.05 -3.97 12.02
CA ALA A 54 16.14 -4.06 13.02
C ALA A 54 17.32 -4.90 12.50
N MET A 55 17.06 -6.06 11.90
CA MET A 55 18.09 -6.88 11.28
C MET A 55 18.87 -6.11 10.22
N SER A 56 18.15 -5.37 9.37
CA SER A 56 18.78 -4.57 8.33
C SER A 56 19.50 -3.33 8.88
N ALA A 57 18.93 -2.64 9.88
CA ALA A 57 19.46 -1.38 10.37
C ALA A 57 20.55 -1.54 11.45
N LEU A 58 20.45 -2.55 12.32
CA LEU A 58 21.35 -2.74 13.47
C LEU A 58 22.49 -3.71 13.15
N VAL A 59 22.17 -4.82 12.46
CA VAL A 59 23.16 -5.82 12.05
C VAL A 59 23.87 -5.42 10.77
N GLY A 60 23.23 -4.59 9.93
CA GLY A 60 23.82 -4.10 8.68
C GLY A 60 23.62 -5.03 7.48
N ILE A 61 22.74 -6.02 7.60
CA ILE A 61 22.43 -6.93 6.49
C ILE A 61 21.61 -6.16 5.43
N PRO A 62 21.94 -6.27 4.13
CA PRO A 62 21.13 -5.66 3.08
C PRO A 62 19.65 -6.07 3.19
N SER A 63 18.74 -5.10 3.06
CA SER A 63 17.31 -5.32 3.28
C SER A 63 16.72 -6.42 2.39
N PHE A 64 17.14 -6.48 1.11
CA PHE A 64 16.66 -7.52 0.19
C PHE A 64 17.03 -8.94 0.66
N VAL A 65 18.20 -9.12 1.32
CA VAL A 65 18.62 -10.43 1.85
C VAL A 65 17.76 -10.82 3.05
N VAL A 66 17.54 -9.88 3.98
CA VAL A 66 16.68 -10.12 5.16
C VAL A 66 15.27 -10.47 4.72
N THR A 67 14.71 -9.73 3.75
CA THR A 67 13.34 -9.93 3.30
C THR A 67 13.19 -11.15 2.39
N LEU A 68 14.23 -11.51 1.62
CA LEU A 68 14.24 -12.77 0.86
C LEU A 68 14.26 -13.99 1.81
N ALA A 69 15.07 -13.95 2.85
CA ALA A 69 15.04 -14.98 3.89
C ALA A 69 13.68 -14.99 4.60
N GLY A 70 13.11 -13.80 4.86
CA GLY A 70 11.77 -13.64 5.40
C GLY A 70 10.69 -14.22 4.49
N LEU A 71 10.78 -14.01 3.17
CA LEU A 71 9.86 -14.58 2.19
C LEU A 71 9.75 -16.10 2.37
N LEU A 72 10.88 -16.80 2.34
CA LEU A 72 10.92 -18.26 2.47
C LEU A 72 10.49 -18.72 3.87
N GLY A 73 11.01 -18.06 4.92
CA GLY A 73 10.69 -18.40 6.31
C GLY A 73 9.21 -18.21 6.63
N PHE A 74 8.60 -17.12 6.16
CA PHE A 74 7.18 -16.83 6.40
C PHE A 74 6.26 -17.69 5.54
N GLN A 75 6.67 -18.09 4.33
CA GLN A 75 5.96 -19.10 3.57
C GLN A 75 5.91 -20.43 4.32
N GLY A 76 7.03 -20.88 4.86
CA GLY A 76 7.08 -22.09 5.70
C GLY A 76 6.25 -21.96 6.97
N LEU A 77 6.33 -20.79 7.64
CA LEU A 77 5.52 -20.51 8.84
C LEU A 77 4.02 -20.52 8.52
N MET A 78 3.62 -19.89 7.41
CA MET A 78 2.23 -19.90 6.96
C MET A 78 1.71 -21.32 6.74
N LEU A 79 2.47 -22.18 6.03
CA LEU A 79 2.12 -23.58 5.84
C LEU A 79 1.96 -24.33 7.19
N LYS A 80 2.87 -24.08 8.13
CA LYS A 80 2.81 -24.68 9.46
C LYS A 80 1.55 -24.24 10.22
N ILE A 81 1.17 -22.97 10.14
CA ILE A 81 -0.04 -22.41 10.79
C ILE A 81 -1.31 -22.96 10.14
N LEU A 82 -1.35 -23.03 8.80
CA LEU A 82 -2.53 -23.54 8.07
C LEU A 82 -2.70 -25.06 8.20
N GLY A 83 -1.65 -25.77 8.56
CA GLY A 83 -1.67 -27.22 8.76
C GLY A 83 -1.76 -28.01 7.46
N ILE A 84 -2.15 -29.29 7.57
CA ILE A 84 -2.12 -30.29 6.47
C ILE A 84 -2.98 -29.89 5.28
N HIS A 85 -4.09 -29.19 5.52
CA HIS A 85 -5.02 -28.80 4.45
C HIS A 85 -4.53 -27.58 3.66
N GLY A 86 -3.51 -26.84 4.14
CA GLY A 86 -2.97 -25.67 3.49
C GLY A 86 -3.94 -24.49 3.29
N ALA A 87 -5.15 -24.60 3.86
CA ALA A 87 -6.20 -23.60 3.77
C ALA A 87 -7.16 -23.64 4.96
N ILE A 88 -7.67 -22.48 5.39
CA ILE A 88 -8.69 -22.33 6.44
C ILE A 88 -9.79 -21.41 5.91
N ASN A 89 -11.05 -21.87 5.97
CA ASN A 89 -12.20 -21.05 5.60
C ASN A 89 -12.55 -20.08 6.74
N VAL A 90 -12.63 -18.80 6.41
CA VAL A 90 -13.01 -17.74 7.36
C VAL A 90 -14.53 -17.57 7.29
N ARG A 91 -15.23 -17.98 8.37
CA ARG A 91 -16.69 -17.93 8.45
C ARG A 91 -17.20 -16.79 9.32
N ASP A 92 -16.33 -16.14 10.09
CA ASP A 92 -16.71 -15.09 11.02
C ASP A 92 -17.37 -13.91 10.28
N PRO A 93 -18.59 -13.48 10.71
CA PRO A 93 -19.34 -12.42 10.04
C PRO A 93 -18.65 -11.05 10.08
N PHE A 94 -17.92 -10.74 11.15
CA PHE A 94 -17.19 -9.47 11.28
C PHE A 94 -16.05 -9.41 10.26
N VAL A 95 -15.24 -10.47 10.17
CA VAL A 95 -14.14 -10.51 9.20
C VAL A 95 -14.68 -10.43 7.78
N ARG A 96 -15.69 -11.24 7.44
CA ARG A 96 -16.32 -11.20 6.11
C ARG A 96 -16.97 -9.84 5.82
N GLY A 97 -17.53 -9.20 6.82
CA GLY A 97 -18.13 -7.88 6.73
C GLY A 97 -17.18 -6.79 6.24
N ILE A 98 -15.87 -6.89 6.48
CA ILE A 98 -14.89 -5.88 6.05
C ILE A 98 -14.98 -5.59 4.53
N THR A 99 -15.18 -6.63 3.71
CA THR A 99 -15.26 -6.47 2.26
C THR A 99 -16.67 -6.62 1.69
N THR A 100 -17.61 -7.24 2.42
CA THR A 100 -18.98 -7.46 1.94
C THR A 100 -19.95 -6.36 2.38
N THR A 101 -19.65 -5.64 3.47
CA THR A 101 -20.49 -4.53 3.93
C THR A 101 -20.31 -3.32 3.01
N THR A 102 -21.45 -2.75 2.63
CA THR A 102 -21.52 -1.50 1.87
C THR A 102 -22.17 -0.42 2.72
N LEU A 103 -21.76 0.81 2.54
CA LEU A 103 -22.38 1.95 3.21
C LEU A 103 -23.77 2.23 2.58
N PRO A 104 -24.76 2.64 3.41
CA PRO A 104 -25.99 3.22 2.89
C PRO A 104 -25.72 4.35 1.91
N THR A 105 -26.63 4.54 0.94
CA THR A 105 -26.48 5.53 -0.13
C THR A 105 -26.17 6.94 0.40
N GLU A 106 -26.82 7.34 1.50
CA GLU A 106 -26.62 8.65 2.11
C GLU A 106 -25.20 8.81 2.66
N LEU A 107 -24.66 7.77 3.31
CA LEU A 107 -23.29 7.79 3.83
C LEU A 107 -22.26 7.75 2.68
N GLY A 108 -22.57 7.09 1.58
CA GLY A 108 -21.75 7.13 0.37
C GLY A 108 -21.61 8.56 -0.18
N TRP A 109 -22.72 9.29 -0.29
CA TRP A 109 -22.71 10.69 -0.71
C TRP A 109 -22.05 11.61 0.31
N ALA A 110 -22.26 11.37 1.61
CA ALA A 110 -21.59 12.13 2.67
C ALA A 110 -20.07 11.94 2.63
N ALA A 111 -19.58 10.71 2.39
CA ALA A 111 -18.16 10.43 2.21
C ALA A 111 -17.59 11.15 0.97
N ALA A 112 -18.30 11.16 -0.15
CA ALA A 112 -17.91 11.92 -1.34
C ALA A 112 -17.79 13.42 -1.04
N ALA A 113 -18.80 13.99 -0.40
CA ALA A 113 -18.84 15.40 -0.04
C ALA A 113 -17.65 15.75 0.90
N LEU A 114 -17.35 14.90 1.87
CA LEU A 114 -16.21 15.07 2.78
C LEU A 114 -14.87 15.01 2.02
N CYS A 115 -14.70 14.06 1.10
CA CYS A 115 -13.49 13.98 0.26
C CYS A 115 -13.33 15.21 -0.64
N ILE A 116 -14.41 15.67 -1.26
CA ILE A 116 -14.41 16.88 -2.10
C ILE A 116 -14.06 18.12 -1.25
N ALA A 117 -14.68 18.25 -0.09
CA ALA A 117 -14.40 19.37 0.84
C ALA A 117 -12.94 19.35 1.30
N ALA A 118 -12.43 18.17 1.71
CA ALA A 118 -11.03 18.01 2.12
C ALA A 118 -10.05 18.35 1.00
N PHE A 119 -10.28 17.86 -0.22
CA PHE A 119 -9.43 18.17 -1.37
C PHE A 119 -9.47 19.65 -1.72
N SER A 120 -10.64 20.26 -1.75
CA SER A 120 -10.82 21.69 -2.02
C SER A 120 -10.12 22.55 -0.95
N TRP A 121 -10.22 22.14 0.32
CA TRP A 121 -9.52 22.77 1.43
C TRP A 121 -8.00 22.68 1.28
N ILE A 122 -7.47 21.52 0.91
CA ILE A 122 -6.02 21.33 0.67
C ILE A 122 -5.53 22.24 -0.45
N VAL A 123 -6.25 22.32 -1.58
CA VAL A 123 -5.91 23.20 -2.70
C VAL A 123 -5.90 24.66 -2.26
N TRP A 124 -6.95 25.09 -1.55
CA TRP A 124 -7.07 26.46 -1.02
C TRP A 124 -5.97 26.78 0.00
N TYR A 125 -5.71 25.90 0.96
CA TYR A 125 -4.68 26.06 1.98
C TYR A 125 -3.29 26.18 1.37
N ASN A 126 -2.95 25.33 0.41
CA ASN A 126 -1.68 25.41 -0.31
C ASN A 126 -1.53 26.72 -1.08
N ARG A 127 -2.62 27.25 -1.63
CA ARG A 127 -2.63 28.54 -2.30
C ARG A 127 -2.37 29.70 -1.30
N GLN A 128 -3.01 29.68 -0.14
CA GLN A 128 -2.78 30.67 0.91
C GLN A 128 -1.33 30.62 1.42
N LYS A 129 -0.80 29.42 1.65
CA LYS A 129 0.59 29.24 2.07
C LYS A 129 1.59 29.81 1.06
N ARG A 130 1.36 29.61 -0.23
CA ARG A 130 2.18 30.18 -1.31
C ARG A 130 2.13 31.71 -1.31
N ARG A 131 0.95 32.30 -1.11
CA ARG A 131 0.79 33.76 -0.99
C ARG A 131 1.58 34.32 0.19
N GLY A 132 1.52 33.67 1.34
CA GLY A 132 2.27 34.09 2.54
C GLY A 132 3.79 34.03 2.39
N LEU A 133 4.29 33.18 1.46
CA LEU A 133 5.72 33.05 1.14
C LEU A 133 6.15 33.90 -0.08
N SER A 134 5.29 34.77 -0.58
CA SER A 134 5.52 35.59 -1.79
C SER A 134 5.93 34.79 -3.03
N LEU A 135 5.49 33.51 -3.10
CA LEU A 135 5.71 32.64 -4.25
C LEU A 135 4.64 32.87 -5.31
N GLU A 136 5.01 32.74 -6.59
CA GLU A 136 4.04 32.77 -7.67
C GLU A 136 2.94 31.72 -7.49
N ASN A 137 1.69 32.15 -7.56
CA ASN A 137 0.54 31.27 -7.53
C ASN A 137 0.20 30.78 -8.94
N ASN A 138 -0.19 29.54 -9.04
CA ASN A 138 -0.80 29.02 -10.26
C ASN A 138 -2.05 29.88 -10.63
N PRO A 139 -2.36 30.02 -11.93
CA PRO A 139 -3.60 30.66 -12.37
C PRO A 139 -4.82 30.03 -11.68
N TRP A 140 -5.81 30.84 -11.34
CA TRP A 140 -7.06 30.37 -10.74
C TRP A 140 -7.72 29.22 -11.55
N ALA A 141 -7.63 29.31 -12.87
CA ALA A 141 -8.13 28.30 -13.77
C ALA A 141 -7.50 26.92 -13.49
N SER A 142 -6.20 26.84 -13.21
CA SER A 142 -5.52 25.57 -12.90
C SER A 142 -6.01 24.94 -11.60
N ASP A 143 -6.30 25.72 -10.58
CA ASP A 143 -6.79 25.19 -9.31
C ASP A 143 -8.27 24.78 -9.45
N LEU A 144 -9.06 25.56 -10.19
CA LEU A 144 -10.46 25.25 -10.48
C LEU A 144 -10.62 23.97 -11.34
N THR A 145 -9.75 23.80 -12.35
CA THR A 145 -9.75 22.56 -13.17
C THR A 145 -9.40 21.32 -12.35
N LYS A 146 -8.44 21.41 -11.42
CA LYS A 146 -8.11 20.29 -10.52
C LYS A 146 -9.28 19.90 -9.62
N VAL A 147 -9.89 20.90 -8.98
CA VAL A 147 -11.05 20.68 -8.10
C VAL A 147 -12.25 20.18 -8.92
N GLY A 148 -12.54 20.79 -10.07
CA GLY A 148 -13.63 20.38 -10.94
C GLY A 148 -13.47 18.94 -11.43
N PHE A 149 -12.27 18.56 -11.88
CA PHE A 149 -11.98 17.18 -12.28
C PHE A 149 -12.19 16.20 -11.11
N PHE A 150 -11.70 16.54 -9.92
CA PHE A 150 -11.86 15.70 -8.74
C PHE A 150 -13.33 15.55 -8.32
N VAL A 151 -14.12 16.64 -8.40
CA VAL A 151 -15.56 16.63 -8.13
C VAL A 151 -16.29 15.70 -9.09
N VAL A 152 -16.06 15.87 -10.39
CA VAL A 152 -16.69 15.03 -11.42
C VAL A 152 -16.31 13.55 -11.21
N PHE A 153 -15.04 13.28 -10.97
CA PHE A 153 -14.55 11.93 -10.71
C PHE A 153 -15.21 11.32 -9.46
N ALA A 154 -15.19 12.02 -8.32
CA ALA A 154 -15.77 11.53 -7.06
C ALA A 154 -17.29 11.26 -7.20
N ILE A 155 -18.02 12.18 -7.82
CA ILE A 155 -19.46 12.02 -8.07
C ILE A 155 -19.70 10.80 -8.98
N SER A 156 -18.97 10.66 -10.07
CA SER A 156 -19.14 9.54 -11.01
C SER A 156 -18.87 8.20 -10.33
N VAL A 157 -17.80 8.10 -9.52
CA VAL A 157 -17.46 6.87 -8.78
C VAL A 157 -18.57 6.53 -7.78
N VAL A 158 -19.01 7.50 -6.96
CA VAL A 158 -20.03 7.22 -5.94
C VAL A 158 -21.40 6.95 -6.58
N ALA A 159 -21.76 7.66 -7.65
CA ALA A 159 -23.00 7.38 -8.39
C ALA A 159 -23.00 5.94 -8.95
N THR A 160 -21.90 5.51 -9.56
CA THR A 160 -21.75 4.15 -10.08
C THR A 160 -21.81 3.10 -8.97
N LEU A 161 -21.14 3.32 -7.84
CA LEU A 161 -21.16 2.38 -6.70
C LEU A 161 -22.55 2.31 -6.07
N ASN A 162 -23.23 3.46 -5.91
CA ASN A 162 -24.56 3.52 -5.32
C ASN A 162 -25.65 2.96 -6.26
N SER A 163 -25.44 2.94 -7.57
CA SER A 163 -26.38 2.31 -8.51
C SER A 163 -26.38 0.78 -8.41
N TYR A 164 -25.33 0.18 -7.78
CA TYR A 164 -25.22 -1.27 -7.62
C TYR A 164 -25.54 -1.73 -6.19
N ARG A 165 -24.68 -1.41 -5.22
CA ARG A 165 -24.81 -1.88 -3.82
C ARG A 165 -24.40 -0.85 -2.77
N GLY A 166 -23.93 0.32 -3.18
CA GLY A 166 -23.34 1.31 -2.31
C GLY A 166 -21.81 1.23 -2.25
N VAL A 167 -21.19 2.17 -1.53
CA VAL A 167 -19.74 2.27 -1.40
C VAL A 167 -19.24 1.15 -0.46
N PRO A 168 -18.34 0.25 -0.91
CA PRO A 168 -17.81 -0.81 -0.05
C PRO A 168 -17.00 -0.23 1.12
N LEU A 169 -17.18 -0.77 2.32
CA LEU A 169 -16.46 -0.34 3.53
C LEU A 169 -14.94 -0.42 3.35
N VAL A 170 -14.44 -1.43 2.63
CA VAL A 170 -13.01 -1.60 2.35
C VAL A 170 -12.41 -0.43 1.59
N VAL A 171 -13.18 0.25 0.72
CA VAL A 171 -12.72 1.45 -0.01
C VAL A 171 -12.51 2.61 0.96
N VAL A 172 -13.41 2.77 1.93
CA VAL A 172 -13.28 3.80 2.97
C VAL A 172 -12.06 3.54 3.84
N ILE A 173 -11.84 2.29 4.25
CA ILE A 173 -10.65 1.88 5.00
C ILE A 173 -9.38 2.17 4.19
N LEU A 174 -9.34 1.80 2.90
CA LEU A 174 -8.20 2.05 2.02
C LEU A 174 -7.90 3.55 1.90
N LEU A 175 -8.91 4.37 1.64
CA LEU A 175 -8.75 5.82 1.51
C LEU A 175 -8.33 6.45 2.83
N GLY A 176 -8.89 6.01 3.96
CA GLY A 176 -8.52 6.46 5.30
C GLY A 176 -7.05 6.16 5.63
N LEU A 177 -6.61 4.92 5.39
CA LEU A 177 -5.22 4.51 5.58
C LEU A 177 -4.27 5.28 4.65
N THR A 178 -4.67 5.49 3.40
CA THR A 178 -3.87 6.26 2.44
C THR A 178 -3.76 7.72 2.86
N ALA A 179 -4.84 8.33 3.32
CA ALA A 179 -4.81 9.70 3.83
C ALA A 179 -3.93 9.82 5.08
N LEU A 180 -4.02 8.86 6.01
CA LEU A 180 -3.18 8.80 7.21
C LEU A 180 -1.70 8.68 6.86
N LEU A 181 -1.35 7.73 5.98
CA LEU A 181 0.03 7.54 5.54
C LEU A 181 0.52 8.70 4.66
N GLY A 182 -0.35 9.27 3.84
CA GLY A 182 -0.07 10.47 3.08
C GLY A 182 0.26 11.66 3.99
N TRP A 183 -0.53 11.89 5.03
CA TRP A 183 -0.26 12.89 6.05
C TRP A 183 1.04 12.59 6.80
N LEU A 184 1.25 11.34 7.20
CA LEU A 184 2.47 10.91 7.89
C LEU A 184 3.73 11.19 7.06
N THR A 185 3.69 10.91 5.75
CA THR A 185 4.85 11.08 4.86
C THR A 185 5.08 12.51 4.43
N THR A 186 4.04 13.34 4.31
CA THR A 186 4.20 14.72 3.79
C THR A 186 4.27 15.80 4.88
N SER A 187 3.59 15.59 6.01
CA SER A 187 3.38 16.65 7.00
C SER A 187 4.17 16.47 8.30
N THR A 188 4.75 15.27 8.54
CA THR A 188 5.45 14.99 9.80
C THR A 188 6.98 15.06 9.68
N PRO A 189 7.71 15.21 10.81
CA PRO A 189 9.17 15.09 10.83
C PRO A 189 9.66 13.73 10.33
N PHE A 190 8.92 12.65 10.62
CA PHE A 190 9.23 11.30 10.14
C PHE A 190 9.20 11.24 8.61
N GLY A 191 8.17 11.81 7.98
CA GLY A 191 8.07 11.83 6.51
C GLY A 191 9.23 12.60 5.87
N ARG A 192 9.60 13.75 6.42
CA ARG A 192 10.78 14.49 5.95
C ARG A 192 12.07 13.67 6.08
N ALA A 193 12.25 12.99 7.20
CA ALA A 193 13.39 12.11 7.42
C ALA A 193 13.40 10.93 6.43
N LEU A 194 12.23 10.34 6.14
CA LEU A 194 12.05 9.25 5.18
C LEU A 194 12.55 9.64 3.78
N TYR A 195 12.11 10.79 3.25
CA TYR A 195 12.55 11.28 1.94
C TYR A 195 14.03 11.72 1.94
N ALA A 196 14.52 12.30 3.04
CA ALA A 196 15.92 12.69 3.17
C ALA A 196 16.83 11.47 3.12
N VAL A 197 16.50 10.40 3.87
CA VAL A 197 17.25 9.13 3.87
C VAL A 197 17.27 8.49 2.48
N GLY A 198 16.11 8.43 1.81
CA GLY A 198 16.03 7.87 0.47
C GLY A 198 16.68 8.72 -0.62
N GLY A 199 16.78 10.03 -0.42
CA GLY A 199 17.47 10.94 -1.34
C GLY A 199 18.99 10.81 -1.26
N ASN A 200 19.55 10.87 -0.06
CA ASN A 200 20.97 10.66 0.23
C ASN A 200 21.16 10.32 1.72
N ALA A 201 21.36 9.05 2.00
CA ALA A 201 21.52 8.55 3.37
C ALA A 201 22.70 9.20 4.12
N GLU A 202 23.82 9.46 3.45
CA GLU A 202 25.00 10.06 4.06
C GLU A 202 24.75 11.53 4.43
N SER A 203 24.13 12.29 3.54
CA SER A 203 23.73 13.68 3.81
C SER A 203 22.70 13.75 4.95
N ALA A 204 21.73 12.84 4.97
CA ALA A 204 20.74 12.75 6.04
C ALA A 204 21.39 12.44 7.39
N ARG A 205 22.38 11.53 7.43
CA ARG A 205 23.15 11.22 8.62
C ARG A 205 23.92 12.44 9.15
N ARG A 206 24.59 13.19 8.27
CA ARG A 206 25.29 14.42 8.63
C ARG A 206 24.37 15.51 9.16
N ALA A 207 23.11 15.52 8.71
CA ALA A 207 22.07 16.41 9.23
C ALA A 207 21.44 15.93 10.56
N GLY A 208 21.98 14.87 11.18
CA GLY A 208 21.54 14.35 12.47
C GLY A 208 20.31 13.42 12.39
N ILE A 209 19.90 12.97 11.19
CA ILE A 209 18.78 12.05 11.04
C ILE A 209 19.22 10.63 11.39
N SER A 210 18.48 9.97 12.29
CA SER A 210 18.72 8.57 12.65
C SER A 210 18.29 7.63 11.53
N LEU A 211 19.24 7.19 10.69
CA LEU A 211 18.98 6.25 9.60
C LEU A 211 18.37 4.94 10.13
N LYS A 212 18.89 4.44 11.26
CA LYS A 212 18.42 3.19 11.89
C LYS A 212 16.97 3.30 12.33
N GLY A 213 16.61 4.39 13.02
CA GLY A 213 15.25 4.62 13.49
C GLY A 213 14.24 4.75 12.36
N VAL A 214 14.61 5.50 11.31
CA VAL A 214 13.75 5.67 10.11
C VAL A 214 13.52 4.34 9.41
N LYS A 215 14.58 3.52 9.24
CA LYS A 215 14.48 2.21 8.58
C LYS A 215 13.58 1.26 9.38
N ILE A 216 13.81 1.11 10.69
CA ILE A 216 13.00 0.24 11.56
C ILE A 216 11.52 0.65 11.53
N ALA A 217 11.25 1.95 11.66
CA ALA A 217 9.89 2.47 11.61
C ALA A 217 9.22 2.25 10.24
N ALA A 218 9.96 2.44 9.13
CA ALA A 218 9.45 2.22 7.78
C ALA A 218 9.05 0.75 7.57
N PHE A 219 9.88 -0.20 7.99
CA PHE A 219 9.56 -1.63 7.93
C PHE A 219 8.39 -2.01 8.86
N GLY A 220 8.31 -1.43 10.06
CA GLY A 220 7.18 -1.63 10.98
C GLY A 220 5.83 -1.18 10.35
N ILE A 221 5.82 -0.03 9.67
CA ILE A 221 4.63 0.45 8.95
C ILE A 221 4.28 -0.49 7.79
N VAL A 222 5.27 -0.98 7.04
CA VAL A 222 5.02 -1.95 5.96
C VAL A 222 4.48 -3.26 6.50
N GLY A 223 5.00 -3.75 7.62
CA GLY A 223 4.46 -4.93 8.32
C GLY A 223 3.01 -4.74 8.76
N PHE A 224 2.66 -3.56 9.29
CA PHE A 224 1.27 -3.20 9.60
C PHE A 224 0.37 -3.22 8.36
N MET A 225 0.83 -2.64 7.26
CA MET A 225 0.08 -2.61 6.00
C MET A 225 -0.04 -4.00 5.36
N ALA A 226 1.01 -4.84 5.45
CA ALA A 226 0.96 -6.22 5.01
C ALA A 226 -0.10 -7.03 5.80
N ALA A 227 -0.15 -6.86 7.12
CA ALA A 227 -1.18 -7.47 7.96
C ALA A 227 -2.59 -6.99 7.59
N THR A 228 -2.75 -5.68 7.38
CA THR A 228 -4.03 -5.11 6.91
C THR A 228 -4.46 -5.71 5.57
N GLY A 229 -3.53 -5.82 4.61
CA GLY A 229 -3.76 -6.49 3.33
C GLY A 229 -4.15 -7.96 3.52
N GLY A 230 -3.49 -8.67 4.45
CA GLY A 230 -3.82 -10.04 4.81
C GLY A 230 -5.24 -10.20 5.36
N ILE A 231 -5.66 -9.30 6.27
CA ILE A 231 -7.02 -9.28 6.83
C ILE A 231 -8.07 -9.00 5.73
N VAL A 232 -7.82 -8.02 4.88
CA VAL A 232 -8.70 -7.69 3.75
C VAL A 232 -8.78 -8.85 2.75
N GLY A 233 -7.64 -9.50 2.45
CA GLY A 233 -7.60 -10.68 1.58
C GLY A 233 -8.38 -11.86 2.17
N ALA A 234 -8.20 -12.15 3.46
CA ALA A 234 -8.97 -13.20 4.18
C ALA A 234 -10.48 -12.92 4.14
N SER A 235 -10.88 -11.66 4.30
CA SER A 235 -12.27 -11.22 4.15
C SER A 235 -12.79 -11.42 2.72
N ARG A 236 -12.02 -10.99 1.72
CA ARG A 236 -12.42 -11.00 0.30
C ARG A 236 -12.58 -12.41 -0.25
N TYR A 237 -11.62 -13.30 0.07
CA TYR A 237 -11.64 -14.69 -0.39
C TYR A 237 -12.50 -15.60 0.50
N ALA A 238 -12.95 -15.10 1.67
CA ALA A 238 -13.61 -15.90 2.71
C ALA A 238 -12.79 -17.15 3.12
N SER A 239 -11.51 -17.15 2.81
CA SER A 239 -10.56 -18.21 3.11
C SER A 239 -9.13 -17.68 3.11
N VAL A 240 -8.25 -18.39 3.80
CA VAL A 240 -6.81 -18.14 3.77
C VAL A 240 -6.14 -19.41 3.28
N SER A 241 -5.47 -19.33 2.14
CA SER A 241 -4.76 -20.46 1.54
C SER A 241 -3.34 -20.04 1.15
N PHE A 242 -2.43 -21.02 1.19
CA PHE A 242 -1.03 -20.78 0.82
C PHE A 242 -0.91 -20.19 -0.60
N ASN A 243 -1.64 -20.74 -1.56
CA ASN A 243 -1.56 -20.32 -2.97
C ASN A 243 -2.03 -18.87 -3.18
N ALA A 244 -3.00 -18.41 -2.40
CA ALA A 244 -3.54 -17.05 -2.54
C ALA A 244 -2.61 -15.96 -2.00
N PHE A 245 -1.81 -16.28 -0.96
CA PHE A 245 -1.01 -15.26 -0.26
C PHE A 245 0.49 -15.42 -0.44
N ALA A 246 1.00 -16.64 -0.53
CA ALA A 246 2.43 -16.90 -0.66
C ALA A 246 2.90 -16.95 -2.12
N GLY A 247 1.98 -16.88 -3.07
CA GLY A 247 2.28 -16.89 -4.51
C GLY A 247 3.01 -15.61 -4.96
N GLY A 248 3.94 -15.77 -5.91
CA GLY A 248 4.71 -14.65 -6.50
C GLY A 248 3.89 -13.51 -7.10
N PRO A 249 2.68 -13.74 -7.67
CA PRO A 249 1.88 -12.68 -8.28
C PRO A 249 1.57 -11.53 -7.32
N LEU A 250 1.13 -11.79 -6.09
CA LEU A 250 0.75 -10.75 -5.13
C LEU A 250 1.93 -9.82 -4.78
N LEU A 251 3.13 -10.36 -4.64
CA LEU A 251 4.34 -9.58 -4.39
C LEU A 251 4.67 -8.68 -5.57
N LEU A 252 4.66 -9.24 -6.78
CA LEU A 252 4.98 -8.50 -8.01
C LEU A 252 3.94 -7.42 -8.30
N GLU A 253 2.67 -7.69 -8.07
CA GLU A 253 1.59 -6.71 -8.19
C GLU A 253 1.74 -5.56 -7.19
N ALA A 254 2.11 -5.85 -5.94
CA ALA A 254 2.32 -4.81 -4.91
C ALA A 254 3.51 -3.91 -5.25
N ILE A 255 4.64 -4.48 -5.68
CA ILE A 255 5.81 -3.70 -6.12
C ILE A 255 5.47 -2.95 -7.40
N GLY A 256 4.86 -3.62 -8.38
CA GLY A 256 4.43 -3.04 -9.64
C GLY A 256 3.49 -1.85 -9.44
N ALA A 257 2.50 -1.97 -8.56
CA ALA A 257 1.60 -0.87 -8.21
C ALA A 257 2.34 0.35 -7.69
N ALA A 258 3.32 0.16 -6.80
CA ALA A 258 4.11 1.26 -6.26
C ALA A 258 4.97 1.95 -7.34
N VAL A 259 5.58 1.17 -8.23
CA VAL A 259 6.47 1.67 -9.30
C VAL A 259 5.69 2.32 -10.43
N ILE A 260 4.63 1.66 -10.93
CA ILE A 260 3.74 2.22 -11.97
C ILE A 260 3.10 3.52 -11.47
N GLY A 261 2.75 3.58 -10.18
CA GLY A 261 2.29 4.81 -9.55
C GLY A 261 3.34 5.92 -9.48
N GLY A 262 4.61 5.66 -9.82
CA GLY A 262 5.70 6.64 -9.86
C GLY A 262 6.54 6.72 -8.58
N THR A 263 6.51 5.68 -7.74
CA THR A 263 7.47 5.57 -6.63
C THR A 263 8.77 4.98 -7.16
N SER A 264 9.89 5.71 -6.94
CA SER A 264 11.20 5.26 -7.40
C SER A 264 11.69 4.06 -6.58
N LEU A 265 12.22 3.05 -7.25
CA LEU A 265 12.92 1.91 -6.63
C LEU A 265 14.26 2.32 -5.97
N PHE A 266 14.80 3.47 -6.36
CA PHE A 266 16.08 3.97 -5.85
C PHE A 266 15.93 4.92 -4.65
N GLY A 267 14.70 5.12 -4.17
CA GLY A 267 14.40 5.97 -3.03
C GLY A 267 14.28 7.47 -3.33
N GLY A 268 13.90 8.22 -2.31
CA GLY A 268 13.84 9.69 -2.31
C GLY A 268 12.68 10.30 -3.10
N ARG A 269 11.87 9.50 -3.81
CA ARG A 269 10.76 9.98 -4.65
C ARG A 269 9.60 9.02 -4.65
N GLY A 270 8.41 9.59 -4.63
CA GLY A 270 7.16 8.85 -4.64
C GLY A 270 6.12 9.50 -3.74
N SER A 271 4.93 8.95 -3.75
CA SER A 271 3.84 9.36 -2.88
C SER A 271 2.98 8.14 -2.55
N VAL A 272 2.41 8.13 -1.36
CA VAL A 272 1.48 7.06 -0.96
C VAL A 272 0.25 7.03 -1.88
N TRP A 273 -0.23 8.19 -2.33
CA TRP A 273 -1.34 8.29 -3.29
C TRP A 273 -1.04 7.64 -4.64
N ASN A 274 0.22 7.67 -5.05
CA ASN A 274 0.64 7.05 -6.30
C ASN A 274 0.46 5.54 -6.29
N ALA A 275 0.60 4.90 -5.12
CA ALA A 275 0.39 3.46 -4.98
C ALA A 275 -1.06 3.05 -5.30
N ILE A 276 -2.05 3.90 -4.96
CA ILE A 276 -3.46 3.66 -5.34
C ILE A 276 -3.63 3.74 -6.87
N LEU A 277 -3.04 4.74 -7.51
CA LEU A 277 -3.13 4.87 -8.97
C LEU A 277 -2.50 3.66 -9.66
N GLY A 278 -1.34 3.23 -9.19
CA GLY A 278 -0.69 2.01 -9.71
C GLY A 278 -1.50 0.74 -9.45
N ALA A 279 -2.12 0.62 -8.27
CA ALA A 279 -2.99 -0.51 -7.93
C ALA A 279 -4.25 -0.53 -8.80
N LEU A 280 -4.84 0.64 -9.11
CA LEU A 280 -5.97 0.74 -10.05
C LEU A 280 -5.57 0.30 -11.46
N VAL A 281 -4.38 0.67 -11.94
CA VAL A 281 -3.87 0.23 -13.25
C VAL A 281 -3.70 -1.29 -13.28
N ILE A 282 -2.99 -1.87 -12.30
CA ILE A 282 -2.77 -3.33 -12.24
C ILE A 282 -4.09 -4.07 -12.07
N GLY A 283 -4.95 -3.61 -11.14
CA GLY A 283 -6.24 -4.27 -10.88
C GLY A 283 -7.19 -4.18 -12.08
N SER A 284 -7.23 -3.06 -12.80
CA SER A 284 -8.06 -2.94 -14.02
C SER A 284 -7.54 -3.82 -15.16
N LEU A 285 -6.22 -3.93 -15.32
CA LEU A 285 -5.61 -4.86 -16.27
C LEU A 285 -5.91 -6.32 -15.93
N GLY A 286 -5.72 -6.72 -14.65
CA GLY A 286 -6.05 -8.06 -14.19
C GLY A 286 -7.51 -8.40 -14.46
N ASN A 287 -8.42 -7.49 -14.09
CA ASN A 287 -9.86 -7.68 -14.32
C ASN A 287 -10.20 -7.71 -15.82
N GLY A 288 -9.57 -6.87 -16.65
CA GLY A 288 -9.73 -6.90 -18.10
C GLY A 288 -9.29 -8.22 -18.73
N LEU A 289 -8.15 -8.76 -18.27
CA LEU A 289 -7.68 -10.09 -18.69
C LEU A 289 -8.62 -11.21 -18.23
N ASP A 290 -9.19 -11.12 -17.02
CA ASP A 290 -10.22 -12.06 -16.56
C ASP A 290 -11.46 -12.05 -17.46
N LEU A 291 -11.95 -10.87 -17.80
CA LEU A 291 -13.13 -10.69 -18.67
C LEU A 291 -12.87 -11.16 -20.10
N SER A 292 -11.63 -11.07 -20.59
CA SER A 292 -11.24 -11.59 -21.91
C SER A 292 -11.01 -13.09 -21.93
N GLY A 293 -11.13 -13.79 -20.80
CA GLY A 293 -10.89 -15.23 -20.68
C GLY A 293 -9.42 -15.61 -20.74
N ALA A 294 -8.50 -14.68 -20.49
CA ALA A 294 -7.07 -14.95 -20.49
C ALA A 294 -6.67 -15.93 -19.39
N GLY A 295 -5.81 -16.89 -19.74
CA GLY A 295 -5.31 -17.88 -18.81
C GLY A 295 -4.36 -17.31 -17.76
N ALA A 296 -4.07 -18.10 -16.72
CA ALA A 296 -3.13 -17.71 -15.67
C ALA A 296 -1.72 -17.40 -16.24
N ALA A 297 -1.30 -18.12 -17.28
CA ALA A 297 -0.02 -17.88 -17.94
C ALA A 297 0.05 -16.50 -18.59
N ASP A 298 -1.00 -16.10 -19.31
CA ASP A 298 -1.08 -14.78 -19.95
C ASP A 298 -1.02 -13.66 -18.93
N LYS A 299 -1.74 -13.78 -17.79
CA LYS A 299 -1.72 -12.80 -16.70
C LYS A 299 -0.33 -12.63 -16.11
N LEU A 300 0.40 -13.73 -15.87
CA LEU A 300 1.77 -13.68 -15.37
C LEU A 300 2.72 -13.01 -16.36
N MET A 301 2.60 -13.32 -17.65
CA MET A 301 3.41 -12.69 -18.70
C MET A 301 3.13 -11.19 -18.81
N PHE A 302 1.86 -10.78 -18.81
CA PHE A 302 1.46 -9.37 -18.81
C PHE A 302 1.95 -8.63 -17.57
N SER A 303 1.76 -9.20 -16.36
CA SER A 303 2.23 -8.59 -15.11
C SER A 303 3.75 -8.39 -15.10
N GLY A 304 4.50 -9.40 -15.55
CA GLY A 304 5.96 -9.30 -15.68
C GLY A 304 6.40 -8.25 -16.71
N GLY A 305 5.75 -8.21 -17.88
CA GLY A 305 6.01 -7.22 -18.92
C GLY A 305 5.75 -5.78 -18.49
N ILE A 306 4.63 -5.55 -17.80
CA ILE A 306 4.26 -4.23 -17.27
C ILE A 306 5.24 -3.78 -16.18
N LEU A 307 5.65 -4.68 -15.28
CA LEU A 307 6.66 -4.38 -14.28
C LEU A 307 7.99 -3.99 -14.92
N LEU A 308 8.45 -4.74 -15.92
CA LEU A 308 9.68 -4.44 -16.65
C LEU A 308 9.60 -3.07 -17.32
N LEU A 309 8.50 -2.76 -18.00
CA LEU A 309 8.29 -1.46 -18.64
C LEU A 309 8.31 -0.32 -17.60
N ALA A 310 7.61 -0.47 -16.48
CA ALA A 310 7.57 0.54 -15.42
C ALA A 310 8.95 0.82 -14.83
N VAL A 311 9.72 -0.24 -14.54
CA VAL A 311 11.09 -0.12 -14.00
C VAL A 311 12.03 0.50 -15.05
N SER A 312 11.89 0.13 -16.33
CA SER A 312 12.68 0.70 -17.42
C SER A 312 12.44 2.21 -17.56
N ILE A 313 11.19 2.65 -17.49
CA ILE A 313 10.82 4.08 -17.55
C ILE A 313 11.42 4.84 -16.35
N ASP A 314 11.36 4.28 -15.13
CA ASP A 314 11.97 4.91 -13.95
C ASP A 314 13.49 5.04 -14.10
N ALA A 315 14.16 3.99 -14.57
CA ALA A 315 15.61 3.98 -14.81
C ALA A 315 16.04 5.01 -15.86
N LEU A 316 15.36 5.06 -17.01
CA LEU A 316 15.63 6.02 -18.08
C LEU A 316 15.39 7.46 -17.64
N SER A 317 14.28 7.70 -16.91
CA SER A 317 13.96 9.02 -16.36
C SER A 317 15.00 9.51 -15.36
N ARG A 318 15.69 8.60 -14.68
CA ARG A 318 16.81 8.93 -13.79
C ARG A 318 18.07 9.32 -14.56
N GLN A 319 18.44 8.58 -15.60
CA GLN A 319 19.61 8.88 -16.42
C GLN A 319 19.52 10.25 -17.08
N GLY A 320 18.39 10.60 -17.67
CA GLY A 320 18.18 11.91 -18.29
C GLY A 320 18.35 13.09 -17.30
N ARG A 321 18.00 12.90 -16.02
CA ARG A 321 18.16 13.93 -14.99
C ARG A 321 19.60 14.06 -14.47
N ILE A 322 20.39 13.02 -14.50
CA ILE A 322 21.82 13.09 -14.15
C ILE A 322 22.57 13.86 -15.24
N GLN A 323 22.28 13.59 -16.51
CA GLN A 323 22.88 14.28 -17.64
C GLN A 323 22.51 15.77 -17.73
N SER A 324 21.31 16.16 -17.31
CA SER A 324 20.87 17.56 -17.31
C SER A 324 21.47 18.42 -16.16
N ARG A 325 22.18 17.78 -15.22
CA ARG A 325 22.84 18.46 -14.07
C ARG A 325 24.37 18.44 -14.17
N ALA A 326 24.93 17.71 -15.12
CA ALA A 326 26.35 17.73 -15.50
C ALA A 326 26.60 18.75 -16.62
#